data_ce91ede29d51fcb67ba1d4ab791dad23
#
_entry.id   ce91ede29d51fcb67ba1d4ab791dad23
#
_cell.length_a   1.000
_cell.length_b   1.000
_cell.length_c   1.000
_cell.angle_alpha   90.00
_cell.angle_beta   90.00
_cell.angle_gamma   90.00
#
_symmetry.space_group_name_H-M   'P 1'
#
loop_
_entity.id
_entity.type
_entity.pdbx_description
1 polymer ?
#
loop_
_entity_poly.entity_id
_entity_poly.type
_entity_poly.pdbx_seq_one_letter_code
_entity_poly.pdbx_strand_id
1 'polypeptide(L)'
;MTLKQLTLEEYADFLQHQKDYSFLQTQEMAKLLTKKGMTVRPMALITDGQVKVAGLLYSMPMTGGLHMEINSGPVIADEAYLTDFYKGIQDFAKKNGALQLILKPYQTYQSFDGQGQPTSPEKPELISQLTSLGFQFDGLQTGYPGGEPDWHYVKDLSNLTQETLIASFSKKGK
;
A
#
# COMPACT_ATOMS: atom_id res chain seq x y z
N MET A 1 16.23 -16.44 -1.98
CA MET A 1 15.07 -15.55 -1.75
C MET A 1 14.69 -15.61 -0.28
N THR A 2 14.60 -14.46 0.38
CA THR A 2 14.36 -14.40 1.84
C THR A 2 13.49 -13.18 2.17
N LEU A 3 12.41 -13.39 2.95
CA LEU A 3 11.69 -12.29 3.59
C LEU A 3 12.48 -11.83 4.81
N LYS A 4 12.79 -10.53 4.90
CA LYS A 4 13.61 -9.93 5.96
C LYS A 4 12.95 -8.63 6.44
N GLN A 5 13.09 -8.33 7.72
CA GLN A 5 12.80 -7.00 8.24
C GLN A 5 14.01 -6.10 7.97
N LEU A 6 13.77 -4.93 7.38
CA LEU A 6 14.76 -3.88 7.19
C LEU A 6 14.79 -2.91 8.38
N THR A 7 15.89 -2.18 8.52
CA THR A 7 15.87 -0.93 9.29
C THR A 7 15.08 0.13 8.54
N LEU A 8 14.67 1.20 9.23
CA LEU A 8 13.99 2.33 8.55
C LEU A 8 14.91 3.05 7.56
N GLU A 9 16.22 3.03 7.80
CA GLU A 9 17.24 3.61 6.90
C GLU A 9 17.37 2.78 5.62
N GLU A 10 17.54 1.46 5.74
CA GLU A 10 17.58 0.55 4.58
C GLU A 10 16.29 0.64 3.74
N TYR A 11 15.15 0.80 4.41
CA TYR A 11 13.87 0.97 3.74
C TYR A 11 13.77 2.31 3.01
N ALA A 12 14.23 3.41 3.65
CA ALA A 12 14.26 4.73 3.02
C ALA A 12 15.19 4.76 1.80
N ASP A 13 16.35 4.12 1.88
CA ASP A 13 17.26 3.96 0.74
C ASP A 13 16.61 3.22 -0.42
N PHE A 14 15.88 2.14 -0.14
CA PHE A 14 15.12 1.43 -1.16
C PHE A 14 14.10 2.35 -1.84
N LEU A 15 13.34 3.15 -1.06
CA LEU A 15 12.33 4.06 -1.58
C LEU A 15 12.88 5.14 -2.49
N GLN A 16 14.09 5.64 -2.25
CA GLN A 16 14.73 6.66 -3.10
C GLN A 16 14.90 6.23 -4.56
N HIS A 17 14.94 4.93 -4.80
CA HIS A 17 15.08 4.35 -6.14
C HIS A 17 13.74 3.96 -6.77
N GLN A 18 12.61 4.21 -6.09
CA GLN A 18 11.28 3.91 -6.60
C GLN A 18 10.62 5.17 -7.16
N LYS A 19 9.88 5.01 -8.26
CA LYS A 19 9.23 6.15 -8.94
C LYS A 19 7.83 6.42 -8.45
N ASP A 20 7.14 5.40 -7.98
CA ASP A 20 5.72 5.49 -7.60
C ASP A 20 5.43 4.63 -6.38
N TYR A 21 4.98 5.27 -5.31
CA TYR A 21 4.49 4.63 -4.09
C TYR A 21 3.66 5.62 -3.26
N SER A 22 2.78 5.08 -2.44
CA SER A 22 1.95 5.87 -1.55
C SER A 22 2.77 6.53 -0.43
N PHE A 23 2.39 7.75 -0.02
CA PHE A 23 2.94 8.38 1.17
C PHE A 23 2.75 7.53 2.44
N LEU A 24 1.75 6.63 2.44
CA LEU A 24 1.52 5.67 3.53
C LEU A 24 2.64 4.62 3.66
N GLN A 25 3.50 4.52 2.66
CA GLN A 25 4.67 3.64 2.64
C GLN A 25 5.98 4.39 2.91
N THR A 26 5.93 5.64 3.39
CA THR A 26 7.14 6.44 3.68
C THR A 26 7.71 6.16 5.08
N GLN A 27 8.98 6.54 5.27
CA GLN A 27 9.64 6.49 6.58
C GLN A 27 8.91 7.41 7.60
N GLU A 28 8.40 8.55 7.15
CA GLU A 28 7.66 9.51 7.97
C GLU A 28 6.36 8.89 8.49
N MET A 29 5.67 8.14 7.63
CA MET A 29 4.48 7.39 8.04
C MET A 29 4.84 6.31 9.07
N ALA A 30 5.93 5.59 8.88
CA ALA A 30 6.39 4.60 9.86
C ALA A 30 6.64 5.23 11.24
N LYS A 31 7.29 6.39 11.27
CA LYS A 31 7.52 7.15 12.52
C LYS A 31 6.20 7.62 13.14
N LEU A 32 5.24 8.09 12.33
CA LEU A 32 3.92 8.52 12.79
C LEU A 32 3.13 7.36 13.41
N LEU A 33 3.06 6.22 12.74
CA LEU A 33 2.37 5.02 13.22
C LEU A 33 2.97 4.50 14.53
N THR A 34 4.31 4.50 14.62
CA THR A 34 5.02 4.15 15.86
C THR A 34 4.67 5.11 17.01
N LYS A 35 4.61 6.41 16.73
CA LYS A 35 4.18 7.42 17.72
C LYS A 35 2.73 7.23 18.18
N LYS A 36 1.88 6.65 17.32
CA LYS A 36 0.50 6.25 17.65
C LYS A 36 0.40 4.93 18.41
N GLY A 37 1.53 4.31 18.78
CA GLY A 37 1.56 3.07 19.55
C GLY A 37 1.51 1.78 18.73
N MET A 38 1.60 1.86 17.42
CA MET A 38 1.65 0.68 16.55
C MET A 38 3.08 0.14 16.47
N THR A 39 3.23 -1.17 16.33
CA THR A 39 4.51 -1.76 15.99
C THR A 39 4.65 -1.78 14.46
N VAL A 40 5.64 -1.07 13.93
CA VAL A 40 5.89 -0.95 12.48
C VAL A 40 7.15 -1.72 12.10
N ARG A 41 7.04 -2.51 11.03
CA ARG A 41 8.12 -3.34 10.49
C ARG A 41 8.22 -3.13 8.98
N PRO A 42 9.28 -2.51 8.47
CA PRO A 42 9.57 -2.53 7.04
C PRO A 42 9.96 -3.97 6.65
N MET A 43 9.10 -4.66 5.91
CA MET A 43 9.32 -6.03 5.45
C MET A 43 9.73 -6.02 4.00
N ALA A 44 10.76 -6.78 3.64
CA ALA A 44 11.27 -6.86 2.28
C ALA A 44 11.55 -8.28 1.83
N LEU A 45 11.23 -8.58 0.58
CA LEU A 45 11.70 -9.77 -0.11
C LEU A 45 12.99 -9.46 -0.84
N ILE A 46 14.04 -10.18 -0.48
CA ILE A 46 15.39 -9.98 -0.99
C ILE A 46 15.83 -11.19 -1.80
N THR A 47 16.34 -10.95 -3.00
CA THR A 47 16.96 -11.94 -3.87
C THR A 47 18.27 -11.38 -4.42
N ASP A 48 19.34 -12.16 -4.35
CA ASP A 48 20.69 -11.79 -4.84
C ASP A 48 21.18 -10.44 -4.25
N GLY A 49 20.88 -10.21 -2.97
CA GLY A 49 21.26 -9.00 -2.26
C GLY A 49 20.41 -7.75 -2.61
N GLN A 50 19.41 -7.88 -3.48
CA GLN A 50 18.56 -6.77 -3.91
C GLN A 50 17.15 -6.91 -3.35
N VAL A 51 16.57 -5.78 -2.91
CA VAL A 51 15.16 -5.70 -2.53
C VAL A 51 14.31 -5.72 -3.78
N LYS A 52 13.41 -6.69 -3.89
CA LYS A 52 12.48 -6.86 -5.01
C LYS A 52 11.09 -6.30 -4.73
N VAL A 53 10.62 -6.48 -3.50
CA VAL A 53 9.35 -5.94 -3.01
C VAL A 53 9.55 -5.58 -1.54
N ALA A 54 9.04 -4.43 -1.11
CA ALA A 54 9.04 -4.08 0.30
C ALA A 54 7.78 -3.31 0.71
N GLY A 55 7.41 -3.40 1.99
CA GLY A 55 6.25 -2.67 2.51
C GLY A 55 6.28 -2.50 4.02
N LEU A 56 5.61 -1.45 4.49
CA LEU A 56 5.41 -1.23 5.92
C LEU A 56 4.28 -2.14 6.42
N LEU A 57 4.67 -3.18 7.15
CA LEU A 57 3.75 -3.99 7.93
C LEU A 57 3.62 -3.36 9.31
N TYR A 58 2.45 -2.88 9.67
CA TYR A 58 2.19 -2.46 11.04
C TYR A 58 1.23 -3.41 11.75
N SER A 59 1.35 -3.45 13.06
CA SER A 59 0.52 -4.28 13.89
C SER A 59 0.06 -3.56 15.14
N MET A 60 -1.13 -3.91 15.61
CA MET A 60 -1.71 -3.45 16.86
C MET A 60 -2.34 -4.62 17.61
N PRO A 61 -2.35 -4.59 18.95
CA PRO A 61 -3.04 -5.60 19.73
C PRO A 61 -4.55 -5.60 19.47
N MET A 62 -5.12 -6.80 19.43
CA MET A 62 -6.56 -7.01 19.47
C MET A 62 -6.87 -8.18 20.41
N THR A 63 -8.14 -8.36 20.78
CA THR A 63 -8.54 -9.44 21.67
C THR A 63 -8.13 -10.80 21.10
N GLY A 64 -7.24 -11.48 21.80
CA GLY A 64 -6.75 -12.81 21.45
C GLY A 64 -5.53 -12.87 20.50
N GLY A 65 -5.00 -11.74 20.03
CA GLY A 65 -3.82 -11.73 19.15
C GLY A 65 -3.47 -10.36 18.59
N LEU A 66 -3.06 -10.35 17.31
CA LEU A 66 -2.66 -9.13 16.61
C LEU A 66 -3.52 -8.90 15.36
N HIS A 67 -3.88 -7.64 15.14
CA HIS A 67 -4.22 -7.14 13.82
C HIS A 67 -2.93 -6.74 13.10
N MET A 68 -2.73 -7.18 11.88
CA MET A 68 -1.61 -6.77 11.02
C MET A 68 -2.12 -6.23 9.70
N GLU A 69 -1.47 -5.18 9.17
CA GLU A 69 -1.90 -4.55 7.92
C GLU A 69 -0.72 -3.99 7.13
N ILE A 70 -0.80 -4.10 5.79
CA ILE A 70 -0.04 -3.32 4.83
C ILE A 70 -1.03 -2.42 4.10
N ASN A 71 -0.94 -1.10 4.31
CA ASN A 71 -1.85 -0.13 3.72
C ASN A 71 -1.19 0.61 2.55
N SER A 72 -1.88 0.65 1.41
CA SER A 72 -1.42 1.27 0.17
C SER A 72 -0.01 0.81 -0.25
N GLY A 73 0.21 -0.49 -0.16
CA GLY A 73 1.47 -1.16 -0.48
C GLY A 73 1.27 -2.62 -0.85
N PRO A 74 2.35 -3.35 -1.11
CA PRO A 74 3.75 -2.98 -0.99
C PRO A 74 4.26 -2.06 -2.11
N VAL A 75 5.50 -1.57 -1.96
CA VAL A 75 6.30 -0.93 -3.01
C VAL A 75 7.01 -2.01 -3.81
N ILE A 76 6.87 -1.98 -5.13
CA ILE A 76 7.24 -3.07 -6.02
C ILE A 76 8.36 -2.61 -6.96
N ALA A 77 9.57 -3.15 -6.78
CA ALA A 77 10.67 -2.97 -7.72
C ALA A 77 10.65 -4.02 -8.84
N ASP A 78 10.09 -5.21 -8.57
CA ASP A 78 10.00 -6.32 -9.51
C ASP A 78 8.74 -7.16 -9.23
N GLU A 79 7.74 -7.06 -10.12
CA GLU A 79 6.43 -7.72 -9.98
C GLU A 79 6.52 -9.25 -9.94
N ALA A 80 7.53 -9.85 -10.54
CA ALA A 80 7.72 -11.30 -10.53
C ALA A 80 7.81 -11.89 -9.12
N TYR A 81 8.17 -11.08 -8.13
CA TYR A 81 8.34 -11.49 -6.73
C TYR A 81 7.17 -11.15 -5.80
N LEU A 82 6.11 -10.54 -6.33
CA LEU A 82 4.98 -10.06 -5.52
C LEU A 82 4.24 -11.21 -4.82
N THR A 83 3.99 -12.31 -5.52
CA THR A 83 3.35 -13.51 -4.95
C THR A 83 4.15 -14.08 -3.78
N ASP A 84 5.47 -14.16 -3.93
CA ASP A 84 6.35 -14.70 -2.88
C ASP A 84 6.46 -13.76 -1.68
N PHE A 85 6.40 -12.45 -1.92
CA PHE A 85 6.31 -11.46 -0.85
C PHE A 85 5.04 -11.66 -0.03
N TYR A 86 3.87 -11.78 -0.67
CA TYR A 86 2.60 -11.99 0.03
C TYR A 86 2.58 -13.31 0.83
N LYS A 87 3.09 -14.41 0.26
CA LYS A 87 3.26 -15.68 1.00
C LYS A 87 4.13 -15.50 2.22
N GLY A 88 5.27 -14.84 2.07
CA GLY A 88 6.18 -14.56 3.17
C GLY A 88 5.53 -13.72 4.27
N ILE A 89 4.73 -12.71 3.91
CA ILE A 89 3.98 -11.89 4.87
C ILE A 89 2.91 -12.72 5.60
N GLN A 90 2.19 -13.63 4.89
CA GLN A 90 1.23 -14.54 5.53
C GLN A 90 1.91 -15.44 6.56
N ASP A 91 3.04 -16.03 6.19
CA ASP A 91 3.80 -16.93 7.10
C ASP A 91 4.34 -16.16 8.30
N PHE A 92 4.86 -14.95 8.07
CA PHE A 92 5.29 -14.05 9.13
C PHE A 92 4.14 -13.71 10.07
N ALA A 93 2.98 -13.32 9.55
CA ALA A 93 1.80 -12.95 10.32
C ALA A 93 1.31 -14.13 11.19
N LYS A 94 1.15 -15.31 10.60
CA LYS A 94 0.77 -16.54 11.33
C LYS A 94 1.75 -16.85 12.45
N LYS A 95 3.06 -16.82 12.17
CA LYS A 95 4.11 -17.12 13.16
C LYS A 95 4.14 -16.13 14.32
N ASN A 96 3.70 -14.91 14.10
CA ASN A 96 3.70 -13.83 15.09
C ASN A 96 2.33 -13.57 15.74
N GLY A 97 1.38 -14.53 15.63
CA GLY A 97 0.11 -14.49 16.35
C GLY A 97 -0.91 -13.50 15.78
N ALA A 98 -0.84 -13.21 14.48
CA ALA A 98 -1.88 -12.44 13.82
C ALA A 98 -3.17 -13.26 13.74
N LEU A 99 -4.27 -12.68 14.19
CA LEU A 99 -5.62 -13.18 13.96
C LEU A 99 -6.20 -12.62 12.67
N GLN A 100 -5.72 -11.47 12.24
CA GLN A 100 -6.13 -10.81 11.02
C GLN A 100 -4.92 -10.21 10.32
N LEU A 101 -4.83 -10.43 9.00
CA LEU A 101 -3.88 -9.78 8.10
C LEU A 101 -4.67 -9.10 6.99
N ILE A 102 -4.57 -7.78 6.91
CA ILE A 102 -5.21 -6.97 5.87
C ILE A 102 -4.15 -6.48 4.89
N LEU A 103 -4.43 -6.65 3.61
CA LEU A 103 -3.64 -6.09 2.52
C LEU A 103 -4.52 -5.09 1.75
N LYS A 104 -4.04 -3.85 1.64
CA LYS A 104 -4.64 -2.81 0.80
C LYS A 104 -3.62 -2.42 -0.28
N PRO A 105 -3.62 -3.08 -1.43
CA PRO A 105 -2.69 -2.79 -2.51
C PRO A 105 -2.84 -1.36 -3.03
N TYR A 106 -1.73 -0.76 -3.50
CA TYR A 106 -1.73 0.57 -4.11
C TYR A 106 -2.04 0.54 -5.62
N GLN A 107 -2.02 -0.65 -6.23
CA GLN A 107 -2.26 -0.79 -7.67
C GLN A 107 -3.67 -0.33 -8.05
N THR A 108 -3.75 0.43 -9.14
CA THR A 108 -5.00 0.91 -9.70
C THR A 108 -5.78 -0.26 -10.31
N TYR A 109 -7.00 -0.48 -9.84
CA TYR A 109 -7.93 -1.48 -10.42
C TYR A 109 -8.54 -0.98 -11.72
N GLN A 110 -9.03 0.28 -11.74
CA GLN A 110 -9.65 0.91 -12.91
C GLN A 110 -9.55 2.43 -12.80
N SER A 111 -9.48 3.12 -13.93
CA SER A 111 -9.47 4.58 -14.01
C SER A 111 -10.77 5.11 -14.61
N PHE A 112 -11.17 6.30 -14.18
CA PHE A 112 -12.39 6.98 -14.62
C PHE A 112 -12.08 8.42 -14.99
N ASP A 113 -12.91 8.99 -15.89
CA ASP A 113 -12.88 10.43 -16.19
C ASP A 113 -13.64 11.25 -15.13
N GLY A 114 -13.67 12.56 -15.31
CA GLY A 114 -14.38 13.48 -14.40
C GLY A 114 -15.90 13.34 -14.41
N GLN A 115 -16.48 12.57 -15.33
CA GLN A 115 -17.88 12.22 -15.43
C GLN A 115 -18.20 10.84 -14.88
N GLY A 116 -17.17 10.11 -14.37
CA GLY A 116 -17.30 8.78 -13.83
C GLY A 116 -17.38 7.67 -14.90
N GLN A 117 -16.99 7.98 -16.16
CA GLN A 117 -16.93 6.96 -17.21
C GLN A 117 -15.58 6.25 -17.16
N PRO A 118 -15.53 4.91 -17.31
CA PRO A 118 -14.28 4.16 -17.33
C PRO A 118 -13.36 4.62 -18.46
N THR A 119 -12.10 4.91 -18.14
CA THR A 119 -11.04 5.27 -19.11
C THR A 119 -9.98 4.18 -19.24
N SER A 120 -10.04 3.15 -18.39
CA SER A 120 -9.24 1.93 -18.50
C SER A 120 -10.09 0.68 -18.28
N PRO A 121 -9.65 -0.50 -18.77
CA PRO A 121 -10.27 -1.77 -18.38
C PRO A 121 -10.06 -2.04 -16.90
N GLU A 122 -10.89 -2.91 -16.32
CA GLU A 122 -10.67 -3.49 -15.01
C GLU A 122 -9.41 -4.37 -15.02
N LYS A 123 -8.73 -4.45 -13.87
CA LYS A 123 -7.53 -5.28 -13.67
C LYS A 123 -7.77 -6.31 -12.57
N PRO A 124 -8.51 -7.38 -12.84
CA PRO A 124 -8.87 -8.38 -11.83
C PRO A 124 -7.70 -9.30 -11.43
N GLU A 125 -6.55 -9.20 -12.11
CA GLU A 125 -5.41 -10.10 -11.91
C GLU A 125 -4.90 -10.06 -10.48
N LEU A 126 -4.82 -8.87 -9.88
CA LEU A 126 -4.38 -8.73 -8.49
C LEU A 126 -5.35 -9.39 -7.51
N ILE A 127 -6.66 -9.22 -7.72
CA ILE A 127 -7.69 -9.88 -6.92
C ILE A 127 -7.55 -11.39 -7.05
N SER A 128 -7.42 -11.89 -8.28
CA SER A 128 -7.22 -13.32 -8.56
C SER A 128 -5.95 -13.86 -7.92
N GLN A 129 -4.85 -13.10 -7.96
CA GLN A 129 -3.58 -13.46 -7.34
C GLN A 129 -3.73 -13.59 -5.82
N LEU A 130 -4.31 -12.58 -5.14
CA LEU A 130 -4.50 -12.61 -3.70
C LEU A 130 -5.49 -13.69 -3.25
N THR A 131 -6.60 -13.88 -3.96
CA THR A 131 -7.56 -14.94 -3.64
C THR A 131 -6.98 -16.33 -3.83
N SER A 132 -6.09 -16.54 -4.82
CA SER A 132 -5.36 -17.80 -5.00
C SER A 132 -4.42 -18.12 -3.82
N LEU A 133 -4.00 -17.11 -3.07
CA LEU A 133 -3.21 -17.23 -1.84
C LEU A 133 -4.08 -17.40 -0.58
N GLY A 134 -5.41 -17.46 -0.74
CA GLY A 134 -6.36 -17.63 0.35
C GLY A 134 -6.79 -16.34 1.04
N PHE A 135 -6.49 -15.17 0.48
CA PHE A 135 -7.11 -13.92 0.94
C PHE A 135 -8.57 -13.85 0.51
N GLN A 136 -9.40 -13.30 1.39
CA GLN A 136 -10.77 -12.96 1.04
C GLN A 136 -10.81 -11.53 0.46
N PHE A 137 -11.53 -11.36 -0.63
CA PHE A 137 -11.76 -10.04 -1.21
C PHE A 137 -13.02 -9.41 -0.60
N ASP A 138 -12.86 -8.28 0.08
CA ASP A 138 -13.94 -7.57 0.78
C ASP A 138 -14.70 -6.58 -0.14
N GLY A 139 -14.38 -6.56 -1.44
CA GLY A 139 -14.96 -5.63 -2.41
C GLY A 139 -14.20 -4.30 -2.50
N LEU A 140 -14.55 -3.49 -3.51
CA LEU A 140 -14.08 -2.11 -3.65
C LEU A 140 -14.98 -1.20 -2.82
N GLN A 141 -14.39 -0.45 -1.90
CA GLN A 141 -15.13 0.48 -1.06
C GLN A 141 -15.46 1.75 -1.84
N THR A 142 -16.74 2.09 -1.92
CA THR A 142 -17.23 3.28 -2.63
C THR A 142 -17.83 4.34 -1.69
N GLY A 143 -17.76 4.13 -0.37
CA GLY A 143 -18.30 5.04 0.65
C GLY A 143 -17.69 4.79 2.01
N TYR A 144 -18.10 5.60 3.00
CA TYR A 144 -17.54 5.59 4.35
C TYR A 144 -18.05 4.49 5.33
N PRO A 145 -19.12 3.74 5.08
CA PRO A 145 -19.64 2.80 6.09
C PRO A 145 -18.65 1.71 6.53
N GLY A 146 -17.71 1.32 5.66
CA GLY A 146 -16.68 0.31 5.94
C GLY A 146 -15.27 0.86 6.13
N GLY A 147 -15.09 2.18 6.12
CA GLY A 147 -13.78 2.83 6.20
C GLY A 147 -13.57 3.89 5.11
N GLU A 148 -12.31 4.18 4.80
CA GLU A 148 -11.98 5.14 3.74
C GLU A 148 -12.32 4.55 2.36
N PRO A 149 -12.92 5.36 1.45
CA PRO A 149 -13.17 4.92 0.07
C PRO A 149 -11.86 4.63 -0.67
N ASP A 150 -11.88 3.61 -1.53
CA ASP A 150 -10.73 3.24 -2.39
C ASP A 150 -10.65 4.09 -3.67
N TRP A 151 -11.19 5.33 -3.62
CA TRP A 151 -11.16 6.28 -4.73
C TRP A 151 -9.99 7.26 -4.57
N HIS A 152 -9.10 7.29 -5.57
CA HIS A 152 -8.04 8.28 -5.63
C HIS A 152 -8.37 9.33 -6.70
N TYR A 153 -8.50 10.59 -6.30
CA TYR A 153 -8.66 11.71 -7.21
C TYR A 153 -7.28 12.26 -7.56
N VAL A 154 -6.96 12.24 -8.84
CA VAL A 154 -5.67 12.70 -9.35
C VAL A 154 -5.85 13.97 -10.15
N LYS A 155 -4.99 14.96 -9.91
CA LYS A 155 -4.89 16.18 -10.71
C LYS A 155 -3.50 16.24 -11.33
N ASP A 156 -3.44 16.30 -12.66
CA ASP A 156 -2.19 16.57 -13.35
C ASP A 156 -1.73 18.00 -13.04
N LEU A 157 -0.52 18.13 -12.51
CA LEU A 157 0.12 19.40 -12.18
C LEU A 157 1.14 19.82 -13.24
N SER A 158 1.34 19.03 -14.30
CA SER A 158 2.22 19.36 -15.42
C SER A 158 1.77 20.68 -16.05
N ASN A 159 2.71 21.59 -16.24
CA ASN A 159 2.47 22.90 -16.84
C ASN A 159 1.56 23.86 -16.01
N LEU A 160 1.31 23.58 -14.74
CA LEU A 160 0.64 24.51 -13.84
C LEU A 160 1.66 25.34 -13.06
N THR A 161 1.44 26.66 -13.02
CA THR A 161 2.08 27.54 -12.04
C THR A 161 1.29 27.54 -10.74
N GLN A 162 1.87 28.06 -9.66
CA GLN A 162 1.15 28.22 -8.40
C GLN A 162 -0.14 29.04 -8.57
N GLU A 163 -0.11 30.11 -9.37
CA GLU A 163 -1.26 30.96 -9.63
C GLU A 163 -2.36 30.23 -10.40
N THR A 164 -2.00 29.54 -11.49
CA THR A 164 -2.97 28.76 -12.28
C THR A 164 -3.52 27.56 -11.51
N LEU A 165 -2.72 26.94 -10.65
CA LEU A 165 -3.19 25.89 -9.75
C LEU A 165 -4.23 26.43 -8.77
N ILE A 166 -3.93 27.54 -8.07
CA ILE A 166 -4.87 28.20 -7.14
C ILE A 166 -6.14 28.63 -7.86
N ALA A 167 -6.02 29.20 -9.08
CA ALA A 167 -7.17 29.60 -9.88
C ALA A 167 -8.08 28.43 -10.27
N SER A 168 -7.52 27.22 -10.40
CA SER A 168 -8.25 26.00 -10.77
C SER A 168 -9.08 25.39 -9.64
N PHE A 169 -8.86 25.80 -8.38
CA PHE A 169 -9.68 25.35 -7.26
C PHE A 169 -11.02 26.07 -7.18
N SER A 170 -12.06 25.41 -6.70
CA SER A 170 -13.33 26.06 -6.41
C SER A 170 -13.18 27.12 -5.31
N LYS A 171 -14.15 28.05 -5.22
CA LYS A 171 -14.17 29.09 -4.17
C LYS A 171 -14.05 28.55 -2.73
N LYS A 172 -14.45 27.28 -2.49
CA LYS A 172 -14.34 26.63 -1.18
C LYS A 172 -12.99 25.97 -0.93
N GLY A 173 -12.16 25.84 -1.96
CA GLY A 173 -10.82 25.23 -1.89
C GLY A 173 -9.68 26.23 -2.05
N LYS A 174 -9.98 27.53 -2.02
CA LYS A 174 -8.99 28.62 -2.09
C LYS A 174 -8.59 29.07 -0.70
#